data_604ddfa937375a8f0240a0b6258e128d
#
_entry.id   604ddfa937375a8f0240a0b6258e128d
#
_cell.length_a   1.000
_cell.length_b   1.000
_cell.length_c   1.000
_cell.angle_alpha   90.00
_cell.angle_beta   90.00
_cell.angle_gamma   90.00
#
_symmetry.space_group_name_H-M   'P 1'
#
loop_
_entity.id
_entity.type
_entity.pdbx_description
1 polymer ?
#
loop_
_entity_poly.entity_id
_entity_poly.type
_entity_poly.pdbx_seq_one_letter_code
_entity_poly.pdbx_strand_id
1 'polypeptide(L)'
;MGYYSLTETTAIQYAKEHGYFEKKANVVCHEIGDGNLNYVFKLDDGEKTIIIKQALPYAKVVGESWPLSIKRATIESKALQIFAKYVPEYVPVVYSHDEELAVTVIEDLSRLTITRKGLIDGEEYPLLSQHIGRFLAHVLFYTSDFGLQSEEKRVLEGTFVNPDLCKITEDLVFTDPFGHYDTNDYEPELQLAVDELWSDKTLKLKVAQYKYKFLTRKEALIHGDLHTGSIFSSPSETKVIDPEFATYGPFGFDLGQFIANLLLNALSREEEQRSVLFFHIEKTWSCFVEAFTKLWIGEGVEAFTKLWIGEGVEAYTKEKQWLPIILQNIFTDAVGFAGCELIRRTIGLAHVADLDEIANKETRIQAKKQALSLGKELIKYESKNADIQLFRTLFQQTVSGGVKA
;
A
#
# COMPACT_ATOMS: atom_id res chain seq x y z
N MET A 1 1.04 -0.93 -33.85
CA MET A 1 1.86 -2.17 -33.71
C MET A 1 1.35 -2.83 -32.43
N GLY A 2 1.14 -4.15 -32.41
CA GLY A 2 0.66 -4.80 -31.19
C GLY A 2 1.73 -4.82 -30.09
N TYR A 3 1.36 -5.25 -28.88
CA TYR A 3 2.24 -5.38 -27.72
C TYR A 3 3.50 -6.19 -28.06
N TYR A 4 4.65 -5.71 -27.58
CA TYR A 4 5.92 -6.45 -27.54
C TYR A 4 6.70 -6.05 -26.27
N SER A 5 7.49 -6.99 -25.75
CA SER A 5 8.32 -6.71 -24.58
C SER A 5 9.53 -5.87 -24.96
N LEU A 6 9.77 -4.80 -24.20
CA LEU A 6 10.96 -3.97 -24.38
C LEU A 6 12.21 -4.70 -23.90
N THR A 7 13.32 -4.35 -24.54
CA THR A 7 14.69 -4.61 -24.11
C THR A 7 15.37 -3.26 -23.87
N GLU A 8 16.56 -3.24 -23.27
CA GLU A 8 17.32 -2.00 -23.10
C GLU A 8 17.48 -1.22 -24.43
N THR A 9 17.75 -1.93 -25.53
CA THR A 9 17.89 -1.32 -26.86
C THR A 9 16.58 -0.71 -27.36
N THR A 10 15.47 -1.45 -27.25
CA THR A 10 14.17 -0.95 -27.73
C THR A 10 13.58 0.10 -26.78
N ALA A 11 13.91 0.11 -25.49
CA ALA A 11 13.56 1.18 -24.55
C ALA A 11 14.27 2.50 -24.91
N ILE A 12 15.55 2.46 -25.30
CA ILE A 12 16.26 3.64 -25.81
C ILE A 12 15.60 4.14 -27.11
N GLN A 13 15.28 3.24 -28.04
CA GLN A 13 14.62 3.60 -29.28
C GLN A 13 13.27 4.26 -29.01
N TYR A 14 12.44 3.64 -28.17
CA TYR A 14 11.14 4.18 -27.73
C TYR A 14 11.29 5.60 -27.17
N ALA A 15 12.23 5.80 -26.23
CA ALA A 15 12.44 7.10 -25.62
C ALA A 15 12.86 8.19 -26.61
N LYS A 16 13.69 7.85 -27.59
CA LYS A 16 14.12 8.79 -28.66
C LYS A 16 13.00 9.09 -29.66
N GLU A 17 12.19 8.11 -30.03
CA GLU A 17 11.04 8.28 -30.93
C GLU A 17 9.95 9.17 -30.31
N HIS A 18 9.77 9.09 -28.98
CA HIS A 18 8.82 9.91 -28.23
C HIS A 18 9.40 11.25 -27.74
N GLY A 19 10.65 11.59 -28.13
CA GLY A 19 11.25 12.89 -27.85
C GLY A 19 11.75 13.10 -26.42
N TYR A 20 11.93 12.03 -25.66
CA TYR A 20 12.51 12.12 -24.31
C TYR A 20 14.01 12.42 -24.35
N PHE A 21 14.68 11.95 -25.39
CA PHE A 21 16.08 12.25 -25.68
C PHE A 21 16.25 12.65 -27.15
N GLU A 22 17.29 13.41 -27.44
CA GLU A 22 17.64 13.72 -28.81
C GLU A 22 18.03 12.45 -29.58
N LYS A 23 17.72 12.39 -30.87
CA LYS A 23 18.04 11.23 -31.75
C LYS A 23 19.51 10.83 -31.70
N LYS A 24 20.41 11.81 -31.56
CA LYS A 24 21.87 11.61 -31.54
C LYS A 24 22.44 11.48 -30.11
N ALA A 25 21.65 11.65 -29.06
CA ALA A 25 22.11 11.55 -27.67
C ALA A 25 22.67 10.14 -27.42
N ASN A 26 23.75 10.08 -26.65
CA ASN A 26 24.30 8.82 -26.15
C ASN A 26 23.54 8.43 -24.87
N VAL A 27 22.48 7.63 -25.01
CA VAL A 27 21.64 7.19 -23.91
C VAL A 27 22.10 5.82 -23.43
N VAL A 28 22.37 5.71 -22.14
CA VAL A 28 22.62 4.44 -21.46
C VAL A 28 21.30 3.95 -20.86
N CYS A 29 21.02 2.67 -20.97
CA CYS A 29 19.85 2.04 -20.39
C CYS A 29 20.28 0.86 -19.54
N HIS A 30 19.68 0.75 -18.37
CA HIS A 30 19.84 -0.40 -17.47
C HIS A 30 18.47 -0.88 -17.03
N GLU A 31 18.22 -2.18 -17.13
CA GLU A 31 17.07 -2.80 -16.47
C GLU A 31 17.32 -2.81 -14.96
N ILE A 32 16.37 -2.26 -14.19
CA ILE A 32 16.36 -2.32 -12.72
C ILE A 32 15.62 -3.60 -12.31
N GLY A 33 16.36 -4.59 -11.80
CA GLY A 33 15.92 -5.98 -11.70
C GLY A 33 14.83 -6.31 -10.68
N ASP A 34 14.47 -5.41 -9.77
CA ASP A 34 13.68 -5.74 -8.56
C ASP A 34 12.14 -5.72 -8.76
N GLY A 35 11.65 -5.50 -9.97
CA GLY A 35 10.22 -5.51 -10.27
C GLY A 35 9.64 -6.92 -10.34
N ASN A 36 8.74 -7.28 -9.40
CA ASN A 36 8.10 -8.61 -9.38
C ASN A 36 7.15 -8.86 -10.55
N LEU A 37 6.55 -7.81 -11.12
CA LEU A 37 5.49 -7.91 -12.12
C LEU A 37 5.82 -7.22 -13.44
N ASN A 38 6.78 -6.29 -13.47
CA ASN A 38 7.03 -5.39 -14.59
C ASN A 38 8.50 -5.35 -14.99
N TYR A 39 8.79 -4.96 -16.23
CA TYR A 39 10.12 -4.45 -16.60
C TYR A 39 10.24 -2.99 -16.18
N VAL A 40 11.39 -2.63 -15.62
CA VAL A 40 11.73 -1.26 -15.24
C VAL A 40 13.09 -0.92 -15.82
N PHE A 41 13.14 0.10 -16.67
CA PHE A 41 14.36 0.56 -17.31
C PHE A 41 14.68 1.98 -16.85
N LYS A 42 15.92 2.20 -16.39
CA LYS A 42 16.48 3.53 -16.20
C LYS A 42 17.25 3.94 -17.43
N LEU A 43 16.90 5.11 -17.98
CA LEU A 43 17.57 5.71 -19.13
C LEU A 43 18.24 7.01 -18.71
N ASP A 44 19.50 7.20 -19.13
CA ASP A 44 20.35 8.32 -18.74
C ASP A 44 21.21 8.77 -19.94
N ASP A 45 21.21 10.07 -20.28
CA ASP A 45 22.10 10.65 -21.29
C ASP A 45 23.22 11.54 -20.70
N GLY A 46 23.32 11.55 -19.34
CA GLY A 46 24.25 12.37 -18.57
C GLY A 46 23.71 13.75 -18.16
N GLU A 47 22.63 14.23 -18.77
CA GLU A 47 21.95 15.48 -18.41
C GLU A 47 20.55 15.21 -17.84
N LYS A 48 19.87 14.19 -18.35
CA LYS A 48 18.50 13.83 -17.99
C LYS A 48 18.36 12.33 -17.76
N THR A 49 17.58 11.98 -16.74
CA THR A 49 17.20 10.61 -16.43
C THR A 49 15.68 10.43 -16.46
N ILE A 50 15.22 9.29 -16.94
CA ILE A 50 13.82 8.86 -16.89
C ILE A 50 13.73 7.38 -16.53
N ILE A 51 12.58 6.98 -16.03
CA ILE A 51 12.22 5.56 -15.84
C ILE A 51 11.15 5.20 -16.87
N ILE A 52 11.35 4.07 -17.56
CA ILE A 52 10.34 3.41 -18.38
C ILE A 52 9.92 2.14 -17.65
N LYS A 53 8.65 2.05 -17.31
CA LYS A 53 8.03 0.86 -16.68
C LYS A 53 7.09 0.22 -17.68
N GLN A 54 7.24 -1.09 -17.94
CA GLN A 54 6.37 -1.85 -18.84
C GLN A 54 5.74 -3.04 -18.12
N ALA A 55 4.41 -3.14 -18.18
CA ALA A 55 3.69 -4.30 -17.66
C ALA A 55 3.84 -5.51 -18.61
N LEU A 56 4.12 -6.68 -18.01
CA LEU A 56 4.17 -7.95 -18.73
C LEU A 56 2.80 -8.63 -18.71
N PRO A 57 2.45 -9.47 -19.70
CA PRO A 57 1.19 -10.22 -19.71
C PRO A 57 1.17 -11.40 -18.71
N TYR A 58 2.08 -11.41 -17.75
CA TYR A 58 2.22 -12.41 -16.68
C TYR A 58 2.97 -11.82 -15.47
N ALA A 59 2.95 -12.50 -14.34
CA ALA A 59 3.76 -12.13 -13.18
C ALA A 59 5.22 -12.52 -13.42
N LYS A 60 6.14 -11.54 -13.50
CA LYS A 60 7.56 -11.74 -13.85
C LYS A 60 8.25 -12.81 -12.97
N VAL A 61 7.97 -12.82 -11.68
CA VAL A 61 8.57 -13.77 -10.71
C VAL A 61 8.07 -15.19 -10.85
N VAL A 62 6.88 -15.41 -11.43
CA VAL A 62 6.28 -16.75 -11.60
C VAL A 62 6.36 -17.21 -13.07
N GLY A 63 6.47 -16.26 -14.01
CA GLY A 63 6.51 -16.52 -15.44
C GLY A 63 5.11 -16.69 -16.07
N GLU A 64 5.08 -17.23 -17.30
CA GLU A 64 3.85 -17.35 -18.12
C GLU A 64 2.74 -18.21 -17.49
N SER A 65 3.06 -19.00 -16.46
CA SER A 65 2.07 -19.80 -15.73
C SER A 65 1.09 -18.97 -14.91
N TRP A 66 1.39 -17.68 -14.65
CA TRP A 66 0.49 -16.76 -13.98
C TRP A 66 0.16 -15.56 -14.90
N PRO A 67 -0.80 -15.70 -15.80
CA PRO A 67 -1.18 -14.63 -16.73
C PRO A 67 -1.80 -13.45 -15.97
N LEU A 68 -1.44 -12.24 -16.36
CA LEU A 68 -1.96 -10.98 -15.84
C LEU A 68 -2.30 -10.01 -16.97
N SER A 69 -3.38 -9.28 -16.83
CA SER A 69 -3.73 -8.23 -17.78
C SER A 69 -2.70 -7.10 -17.77
N ILE A 70 -2.22 -6.69 -18.95
CA ILE A 70 -1.36 -5.51 -19.10
C ILE A 70 -2.09 -4.19 -18.77
N LYS A 71 -3.43 -4.21 -18.68
CA LYS A 71 -4.24 -3.03 -18.30
C LYS A 71 -3.89 -2.49 -16.92
N ARG A 72 -3.22 -3.28 -16.06
CA ARG A 72 -2.74 -2.80 -14.76
C ARG A 72 -1.78 -1.61 -14.89
N ALA A 73 -1.00 -1.50 -16.00
CA ALA A 73 -0.17 -0.32 -16.27
C ALA A 73 -1.02 0.93 -16.48
N THR A 74 -2.17 0.80 -17.16
CA THR A 74 -3.12 1.90 -17.31
C THR A 74 -3.74 2.30 -15.97
N ILE A 75 -4.07 1.32 -15.12
CA ILE A 75 -4.56 1.56 -13.75
C ILE A 75 -3.50 2.33 -12.95
N GLU A 76 -2.28 1.86 -12.93
CA GLU A 76 -1.15 2.51 -12.24
C GLU A 76 -0.95 3.96 -12.71
N SER A 77 -0.83 4.16 -14.03
CA SER A 77 -0.63 5.48 -14.62
C SER A 77 -1.76 6.45 -14.25
N LYS A 78 -3.02 6.01 -14.37
CA LYS A 78 -4.19 6.83 -14.01
C LYS A 78 -4.26 7.10 -12.51
N ALA A 79 -3.91 6.14 -11.66
CA ALA A 79 -3.86 6.34 -10.21
C ALA A 79 -2.82 7.41 -9.84
N LEU A 80 -1.60 7.30 -10.36
CA LEU A 80 -0.56 8.32 -10.14
C LEU A 80 -0.99 9.70 -10.62
N GLN A 81 -1.66 9.82 -11.76
CA GLN A 81 -2.18 11.10 -12.27
C GLN A 81 -3.27 11.68 -11.36
N ILE A 82 -4.16 10.85 -10.82
CA ILE A 82 -5.18 11.29 -9.87
C ILE A 82 -4.56 11.71 -8.55
N PHE A 83 -3.61 10.93 -8.03
CA PHE A 83 -2.89 11.29 -6.82
C PHE A 83 -2.13 12.60 -7.01
N ALA A 84 -1.45 12.79 -8.15
CA ALA A 84 -0.74 14.03 -8.48
C ALA A 84 -1.66 15.26 -8.59
N LYS A 85 -2.95 15.08 -8.89
CA LYS A 85 -3.92 16.18 -8.88
C LYS A 85 -4.09 16.80 -7.49
N TYR A 86 -3.96 15.99 -6.44
CA TYR A 86 -4.24 16.41 -5.05
C TYR A 86 -2.98 16.51 -4.19
N VAL A 87 -1.96 15.72 -4.49
CA VAL A 87 -0.72 15.62 -3.69
C VAL A 87 0.51 15.39 -4.59
N PRO A 88 0.78 16.30 -5.55
CA PRO A 88 1.86 16.12 -6.53
C PRO A 88 3.25 15.96 -5.91
N GLU A 89 3.44 16.50 -4.70
CA GLU A 89 4.69 16.39 -3.97
C GLU A 89 4.99 14.96 -3.49
N TYR A 90 3.95 14.09 -3.36
CA TYR A 90 4.10 12.75 -2.79
C TYR A 90 4.09 11.62 -3.82
N VAL A 91 4.05 11.92 -5.11
CA VAL A 91 4.08 10.91 -6.18
C VAL A 91 5.07 11.31 -7.28
N PRO A 92 5.59 10.37 -8.07
CA PRO A 92 6.44 10.70 -9.21
C PRO A 92 5.64 11.41 -10.29
N VAL A 93 6.33 12.24 -11.08
CA VAL A 93 5.75 12.80 -12.29
C VAL A 93 5.54 11.69 -13.32
N VAL A 94 4.33 11.56 -13.86
CA VAL A 94 4.03 10.72 -15.00
C VAL A 94 4.18 11.57 -16.28
N TYR A 95 5.15 11.26 -17.13
CA TYR A 95 5.39 12.01 -18.36
C TYR A 95 4.46 11.56 -19.47
N SER A 96 4.27 10.24 -19.63
CA SER A 96 3.31 9.66 -20.59
C SER A 96 2.92 8.24 -20.22
N HIS A 97 1.87 7.76 -20.89
CA HIS A 97 1.42 6.37 -20.83
C HIS A 97 1.00 5.92 -22.24
N ASP A 98 1.51 4.77 -22.67
CA ASP A 98 1.15 4.07 -23.89
C ASP A 98 0.33 2.81 -23.54
N GLU A 99 -0.98 2.87 -23.79
CA GLU A 99 -1.88 1.77 -23.48
C GLU A 99 -1.63 0.52 -24.35
N GLU A 100 -1.16 0.68 -25.60
CA GLU A 100 -0.93 -0.44 -26.53
C GLU A 100 0.29 -1.27 -26.11
N LEU A 101 1.38 -0.58 -25.72
CA LEU A 101 2.60 -1.21 -25.24
C LEU A 101 2.62 -1.43 -23.73
N ALA A 102 1.61 -0.96 -22.99
CA ALA A 102 1.54 -0.96 -21.53
C ALA A 102 2.80 -0.34 -20.89
N VAL A 103 3.27 0.77 -21.47
CA VAL A 103 4.48 1.50 -21.05
C VAL A 103 4.07 2.78 -20.35
N THR A 104 4.65 3.02 -19.19
CA THR A 104 4.55 4.31 -18.48
C THR A 104 5.95 4.90 -18.33
N VAL A 105 6.10 6.17 -18.71
CA VAL A 105 7.34 6.94 -18.54
C VAL A 105 7.16 7.85 -17.33
N ILE A 106 8.02 7.71 -16.34
CA ILE A 106 7.94 8.43 -15.06
C ILE A 106 9.27 9.05 -14.65
N GLU A 107 9.20 9.92 -13.65
CA GLU A 107 10.33 10.52 -12.98
C GLU A 107 11.29 9.48 -12.41
N ASP A 108 12.61 9.72 -12.57
CA ASP A 108 13.65 8.93 -11.90
C ASP A 108 13.78 9.38 -10.43
N LEU A 109 13.58 8.43 -9.54
CA LEU A 109 13.68 8.63 -8.09
C LEU A 109 14.99 8.11 -7.49
N SER A 110 16.01 7.84 -8.30
CA SER A 110 17.30 7.28 -7.84
C SER A 110 18.02 8.13 -6.77
N ARG A 111 17.59 9.37 -6.57
CA ARG A 111 18.06 10.25 -5.46
C ARG A 111 17.48 9.85 -4.09
N LEU A 112 16.49 8.99 -4.05
CA LEU A 112 15.81 8.54 -2.84
C LEU A 112 16.10 7.05 -2.61
N THR A 113 15.92 6.59 -1.38
CA THR A 113 16.05 5.19 -1.00
C THR A 113 14.66 4.55 -0.87
N ILE A 114 14.50 3.28 -1.27
CA ILE A 114 13.30 2.52 -0.93
C ILE A 114 13.16 2.49 0.59
N THR A 115 12.04 2.97 1.11
CA THR A 115 11.83 3.19 2.55
C THR A 115 12.05 1.93 3.36
N ARG A 116 11.61 0.76 2.87
CA ARG A 116 11.83 -0.53 3.53
C ARG A 116 13.32 -0.79 3.73
N LYS A 117 14.10 -0.64 2.67
CA LYS A 117 15.54 -0.86 2.74
C LYS A 117 16.21 0.10 3.73
N GLY A 118 15.92 1.39 3.63
CA GLY A 118 16.48 2.38 4.53
C GLY A 118 16.08 2.15 5.99
N LEU A 119 14.81 1.78 6.26
CA LEU A 119 14.39 1.40 7.61
C LEU A 119 15.16 0.18 8.12
N ILE A 120 15.37 -0.86 7.30
CA ILE A 120 16.20 -2.03 7.68
C ILE A 120 17.63 -1.60 7.96
N ASP A 121 18.22 -0.72 7.17
CA ASP A 121 19.56 -0.19 7.33
C ASP A 121 19.69 0.81 8.50
N GLY A 122 18.56 1.19 9.14
CA GLY A 122 18.52 2.13 10.28
C GLY A 122 18.51 3.60 9.90
N GLU A 123 18.19 3.93 8.66
CA GLU A 123 18.04 5.33 8.21
C GLU A 123 16.82 5.99 8.86
N GLU A 124 16.90 7.30 9.06
CA GLU A 124 15.82 8.09 9.67
C GLU A 124 15.09 8.93 8.62
N TYR A 125 13.75 8.82 8.63
CA TYR A 125 12.87 9.57 7.75
C TYR A 125 11.87 10.43 8.53
N PRO A 126 12.31 11.57 9.11
CA PRO A 126 11.52 12.34 10.08
C PRO A 126 10.17 12.85 9.52
N LEU A 127 10.07 13.03 8.20
CA LEU A 127 8.86 13.50 7.54
C LEU A 127 7.96 12.39 6.98
N LEU A 128 8.42 11.13 6.96
CA LEU A 128 7.69 9.99 6.39
C LEU A 128 6.23 9.94 6.86
N SER A 129 6.02 9.95 8.16
CA SER A 129 4.69 9.80 8.76
C SER A 129 3.76 10.96 8.42
N GLN A 130 4.31 12.18 8.40
CA GLN A 130 3.54 13.36 8.04
C GLN A 130 3.13 13.31 6.56
N HIS A 131 4.06 12.92 5.68
CA HIS A 131 3.82 12.83 4.25
C HIS A 131 2.80 11.74 3.93
N ILE A 132 2.95 10.53 4.50
CA ILE A 132 2.01 9.43 4.27
C ILE A 132 0.63 9.74 4.88
N GLY A 133 0.57 10.31 6.09
CA GLY A 133 -0.70 10.71 6.69
C GLY A 133 -1.45 11.74 5.84
N ARG A 134 -0.74 12.74 5.29
CA ARG A 134 -1.32 13.73 4.36
C ARG A 134 -1.70 13.11 3.02
N PHE A 135 -0.83 12.30 2.42
CA PHE A 135 -1.11 11.57 1.19
C PHE A 135 -2.42 10.81 1.30
N LEU A 136 -2.55 9.96 2.31
CA LEU A 136 -3.76 9.16 2.54
C LEU A 136 -5.00 10.05 2.75
N ALA A 137 -4.90 11.09 3.59
CA ALA A 137 -6.03 11.95 3.88
C ALA A 137 -6.57 12.64 2.62
N HIS A 138 -5.69 13.20 1.79
CA HIS A 138 -6.10 13.92 0.59
C HIS A 138 -6.61 12.98 -0.49
N VAL A 139 -5.89 11.90 -0.77
CA VAL A 139 -6.30 10.93 -1.79
C VAL A 139 -7.66 10.33 -1.44
N LEU A 140 -7.80 9.81 -0.22
CA LEU A 140 -9.04 9.16 0.21
C LEU A 140 -10.21 10.14 0.31
N PHE A 141 -9.97 11.37 0.76
CA PHE A 141 -11.02 12.38 0.83
C PHE A 141 -11.50 12.78 -0.57
N TYR A 142 -10.59 13.24 -1.42
CA TYR A 142 -10.95 13.79 -2.73
C TYR A 142 -11.41 12.77 -3.77
N THR A 143 -11.19 11.48 -3.54
CA THR A 143 -11.71 10.42 -4.41
C THR A 143 -12.97 9.73 -3.86
N SER A 144 -13.45 10.14 -2.69
CA SER A 144 -14.66 9.63 -2.04
C SER A 144 -15.90 10.47 -2.35
N ASP A 145 -17.04 10.04 -1.80
CA ASP A 145 -18.29 10.83 -1.81
C ASP A 145 -18.18 12.15 -1.04
N PHE A 146 -17.10 12.38 -0.27
CA PHE A 146 -16.85 13.63 0.44
C PHE A 146 -16.19 14.69 -0.43
N GLY A 147 -15.44 14.30 -1.46
CA GLY A 147 -14.70 15.21 -2.33
C GLY A 147 -15.13 15.20 -3.80
N LEU A 148 -15.93 14.22 -4.23
CA LEU A 148 -16.40 14.09 -5.61
C LEU A 148 -17.92 14.19 -5.71
N GLN A 149 -18.38 14.67 -6.87
CA GLN A 149 -19.75 14.50 -7.32
C GLN A 149 -20.06 13.01 -7.51
N SER A 150 -21.30 12.59 -7.20
CA SER A 150 -21.70 11.19 -7.33
C SER A 150 -21.48 10.62 -8.75
N GLU A 151 -21.70 11.43 -9.79
CA GLU A 151 -21.47 11.01 -11.18
C GLU A 151 -19.98 10.83 -11.48
N GLU A 152 -19.13 11.76 -11.05
CA GLU A 152 -17.68 11.70 -11.23
C GLU A 152 -17.08 10.49 -10.51
N LYS A 153 -17.51 10.24 -9.27
CA LYS A 153 -17.08 9.06 -8.51
C LYS A 153 -17.41 7.77 -9.25
N ARG A 154 -18.64 7.63 -9.79
CA ARG A 154 -19.07 6.43 -10.54
C ARG A 154 -18.24 6.22 -11.82
N VAL A 155 -17.87 7.29 -12.51
CA VAL A 155 -16.97 7.21 -13.67
C VAL A 155 -15.60 6.70 -13.26
N LEU A 156 -15.06 7.22 -12.15
CA LEU A 156 -13.78 6.75 -11.62
C LEU A 156 -13.85 5.30 -11.12
N GLU A 157 -14.93 4.90 -10.44
CA GLU A 157 -15.15 3.49 -10.06
C GLU A 157 -15.09 2.57 -11.29
N GLY A 158 -15.72 2.98 -12.39
CA GLY A 158 -15.66 2.25 -13.67
C GLY A 158 -14.27 2.22 -14.29
N THR A 159 -13.47 3.27 -14.09
CA THR A 159 -12.09 3.37 -14.57
C THR A 159 -11.14 2.43 -13.82
N PHE A 160 -11.33 2.29 -12.52
CA PHE A 160 -10.49 1.48 -11.62
C PHE A 160 -11.04 0.07 -11.36
N VAL A 161 -11.71 -0.52 -12.35
CA VAL A 161 -12.05 -1.95 -12.35
C VAL A 161 -10.79 -2.75 -12.63
N ASN A 162 -10.28 -3.44 -11.60
CA ASN A 162 -8.99 -4.14 -11.61
C ASN A 162 -9.17 -5.60 -11.16
N PRO A 163 -9.83 -6.45 -11.96
CA PRO A 163 -10.26 -7.77 -11.50
C PRO A 163 -9.11 -8.70 -11.16
N ASP A 164 -8.02 -8.70 -11.94
CA ASP A 164 -6.90 -9.62 -11.74
C ASP A 164 -6.16 -9.30 -10.44
N LEU A 165 -5.83 -8.01 -10.21
CA LEU A 165 -5.08 -7.62 -9.02
C LEU A 165 -5.97 -7.62 -7.77
N CYS A 166 -7.26 -7.28 -7.88
CA CYS A 166 -8.22 -7.49 -6.80
C CYS A 166 -8.31 -8.97 -6.41
N LYS A 167 -8.32 -9.89 -7.39
CA LYS A 167 -8.34 -11.34 -7.13
C LYS A 167 -7.08 -11.79 -6.40
N ILE A 168 -5.91 -11.27 -6.76
CA ILE A 168 -4.66 -11.51 -6.02
C ILE A 168 -4.79 -11.05 -4.57
N THR A 169 -5.32 -9.85 -4.33
CA THR A 169 -5.55 -9.36 -2.96
C THR A 169 -6.54 -10.24 -2.20
N GLU A 170 -7.64 -10.66 -2.84
CA GLU A 170 -8.62 -11.56 -2.22
C GLU A 170 -8.02 -12.90 -1.79
N ASP A 171 -7.15 -13.47 -2.61
CA ASP A 171 -6.54 -14.76 -2.34
C ASP A 171 -5.35 -14.60 -1.37
N LEU A 172 -4.37 -13.78 -1.70
CA LEU A 172 -3.12 -13.71 -0.97
C LEU A 172 -3.19 -12.92 0.34
N VAL A 173 -4.20 -12.05 0.54
CA VAL A 173 -4.37 -11.32 1.81
C VAL A 173 -5.41 -11.98 2.70
N PHE A 174 -6.54 -12.47 2.15
CA PHE A 174 -7.70 -12.87 2.94
C PHE A 174 -8.05 -14.35 2.86
N THR A 175 -7.42 -15.14 2.01
CA THR A 175 -7.80 -16.55 1.81
C THR A 175 -6.65 -17.49 2.12
N ASP A 176 -5.60 -17.45 1.31
CA ASP A 176 -4.54 -18.45 1.32
C ASP A 176 -3.78 -18.52 2.65
N PRO A 177 -3.41 -17.38 3.30
CA PRO A 177 -2.71 -17.42 4.58
C PRO A 177 -3.53 -18.05 5.72
N PHE A 178 -4.86 -18.21 5.53
CA PHE A 178 -5.78 -18.73 6.54
C PHE A 178 -6.23 -20.17 6.30
N GLY A 179 -5.57 -20.90 5.40
CA GLY A 179 -5.89 -22.27 5.05
C GLY A 179 -4.74 -23.01 4.38
N HIS A 180 -4.98 -24.26 4.00
CA HIS A 180 -3.99 -25.10 3.31
C HIS A 180 -3.99 -24.75 1.82
N TYR A 181 -3.04 -23.91 1.39
CA TYR A 181 -2.84 -23.50 -0.01
C TYR A 181 -1.36 -23.62 -0.38
N ASP A 182 -1.08 -24.02 -1.62
CA ASP A 182 0.29 -24.21 -2.12
C ASP A 182 1.06 -22.88 -2.27
N THR A 183 0.36 -21.75 -2.21
CA THR A 183 0.95 -20.39 -2.21
C THR A 183 1.57 -20.00 -0.88
N ASN A 184 1.26 -20.71 0.22
CA ASN A 184 1.85 -20.45 1.51
C ASN A 184 3.29 -20.95 1.57
N ASP A 185 4.17 -20.12 2.10
CA ASP A 185 5.61 -20.40 2.27
C ASP A 185 6.05 -19.97 3.67
N TYR A 186 6.56 -20.91 4.46
CA TYR A 186 7.03 -20.62 5.82
C TYR A 186 8.00 -21.68 6.32
N GLU A 187 8.87 -21.27 7.25
CA GLU A 187 9.81 -22.21 7.87
C GLU A 187 9.09 -23.28 8.71
N PRO A 188 9.57 -24.56 8.70
CA PRO A 188 8.93 -25.65 9.43
C PRO A 188 8.73 -25.40 10.92
N GLU A 189 9.56 -24.56 11.54
CA GLU A 189 9.46 -24.19 12.95
C GLU A 189 8.22 -23.33 13.28
N LEU A 190 7.52 -22.83 12.28
CA LEU A 190 6.25 -22.10 12.41
C LEU A 190 5.03 -23.01 12.37
N GLN A 191 5.17 -24.31 12.01
CA GLN A 191 4.06 -25.23 11.75
C GLN A 191 2.99 -25.21 12.85
N LEU A 192 3.40 -25.28 14.12
CA LEU A 192 2.45 -25.27 15.23
C LEU A 192 1.63 -23.96 15.29
N ALA A 193 2.28 -22.80 15.09
CA ALA A 193 1.60 -21.51 15.09
C ALA A 193 0.66 -21.38 13.89
N VAL A 194 1.03 -21.94 12.75
CA VAL A 194 0.22 -21.97 11.52
C VAL A 194 -1.00 -22.89 11.72
N ASP A 195 -0.82 -24.10 12.31
CA ASP A 195 -1.93 -25.03 12.59
C ASP A 195 -2.94 -24.41 13.56
N GLU A 196 -2.46 -23.72 14.60
CA GLU A 196 -3.33 -22.96 15.52
C GLU A 196 -4.12 -21.87 14.78
N LEU A 197 -3.45 -21.12 13.89
CA LEU A 197 -4.09 -20.07 13.08
C LEU A 197 -5.15 -20.67 12.17
N TRP A 198 -4.85 -21.76 11.47
CA TRP A 198 -5.78 -22.42 10.54
C TRP A 198 -6.94 -23.11 11.22
N SER A 199 -6.81 -23.52 12.48
CA SER A 199 -7.89 -24.11 13.28
C SER A 199 -8.81 -23.08 13.95
N ASP A 200 -8.38 -21.80 14.00
CA ASP A 200 -9.11 -20.73 14.69
C ASP A 200 -10.33 -20.25 13.90
N LYS A 201 -11.51 -20.82 14.22
CA LYS A 201 -12.76 -20.49 13.53
C LYS A 201 -13.18 -19.03 13.74
N THR A 202 -12.91 -18.45 14.90
CA THR A 202 -13.25 -17.05 15.20
C THR A 202 -12.40 -16.11 14.34
N LEU A 203 -11.10 -16.39 14.24
CA LEU A 203 -10.20 -15.66 13.37
C LEU A 203 -10.68 -15.70 11.90
N LYS A 204 -10.97 -16.90 11.39
CA LYS A 204 -11.46 -17.08 10.00
C LYS A 204 -12.75 -16.31 9.73
N LEU A 205 -13.68 -16.28 10.69
CA LEU A 205 -14.91 -15.51 10.55
C LEU A 205 -14.61 -14.00 10.47
N LYS A 206 -13.68 -13.49 11.27
CA LYS A 206 -13.24 -12.09 11.22
C LYS A 206 -12.56 -11.74 9.90
N VAL A 207 -11.66 -12.60 9.42
CA VAL A 207 -11.01 -12.42 8.12
C VAL A 207 -12.03 -12.41 6.99
N ALA A 208 -13.03 -13.30 7.02
CA ALA A 208 -14.12 -13.29 6.05
C ALA A 208 -14.92 -11.97 6.06
N GLN A 209 -15.11 -11.34 7.22
CA GLN A 209 -15.72 -10.01 7.33
C GLN A 209 -14.85 -8.92 6.70
N TYR A 210 -13.51 -8.95 6.88
CA TYR A 210 -12.58 -8.02 6.24
C TYR A 210 -12.52 -8.24 4.72
N LYS A 211 -12.49 -9.49 4.26
CA LYS A 211 -12.62 -9.82 2.83
C LYS A 211 -13.91 -9.26 2.25
N TYR A 212 -15.05 -9.45 2.94
CA TYR A 212 -16.34 -8.93 2.50
C TYR A 212 -16.35 -7.38 2.43
N LYS A 213 -15.72 -6.70 3.40
CA LYS A 213 -15.55 -5.24 3.35
C LYS A 213 -14.73 -4.80 2.14
N PHE A 214 -13.61 -5.47 1.86
CA PHE A 214 -12.77 -5.20 0.69
C PHE A 214 -13.55 -5.35 -0.63
N LEU A 215 -14.35 -6.40 -0.74
CA LEU A 215 -15.17 -6.69 -1.93
C LEU A 215 -16.31 -5.70 -2.16
N THR A 216 -16.89 -5.18 -1.08
CA THR A 216 -18.19 -4.48 -1.18
C THR A 216 -18.13 -2.99 -0.91
N ARG A 217 -17.13 -2.50 -0.16
CA ARG A 217 -17.02 -1.07 0.18
C ARG A 217 -16.22 -0.32 -0.88
N LYS A 218 -16.91 0.51 -1.64
CA LYS A 218 -16.35 1.39 -2.66
C LYS A 218 -16.23 2.82 -2.12
N GLU A 219 -15.47 2.99 -1.02
CA GLU A 219 -15.45 4.25 -0.27
C GLU A 219 -14.59 5.32 -0.97
N ALA A 220 -13.37 4.96 -1.39
CA ALA A 220 -12.43 5.86 -2.06
C ALA A 220 -11.48 5.07 -2.97
N LEU A 221 -10.74 5.77 -3.82
CA LEU A 221 -9.64 5.19 -4.59
C LEU A 221 -8.48 4.89 -3.64
N ILE A 222 -8.19 3.61 -3.43
CA ILE A 222 -7.05 3.15 -2.63
C ILE A 222 -5.87 2.82 -3.53
N HIS A 223 -4.66 2.86 -2.97
CA HIS A 223 -3.43 2.41 -3.62
C HIS A 223 -3.46 0.88 -3.85
N GLY A 224 -3.98 0.13 -2.88
CA GLY A 224 -4.21 -1.31 -2.95
C GLY A 224 -3.02 -2.18 -2.55
N ASP A 225 -1.81 -1.62 -2.43
CA ASP A 225 -0.61 -2.30 -1.88
C ASP A 225 0.38 -1.24 -1.30
N LEU A 226 -0.11 -0.38 -0.39
CA LEU A 226 0.70 0.66 0.22
C LEU A 226 1.56 0.11 1.36
N HIS A 227 2.80 -0.16 1.09
CA HIS A 227 3.76 -0.66 2.05
C HIS A 227 5.11 0.08 1.95
N THR A 228 6.00 -0.11 2.90
CA THR A 228 7.31 0.57 2.93
C THR A 228 8.19 0.28 1.70
N GLY A 229 7.93 -0.79 0.96
CA GLY A 229 8.59 -1.11 -0.31
C GLY A 229 8.01 -0.39 -1.54
N SER A 230 6.80 0.18 -1.44
CA SER A 230 6.18 1.03 -2.47
C SER A 230 6.33 2.52 -2.18
N ILE A 231 7.30 2.88 -1.36
CA ILE A 231 7.61 4.26 -0.97
C ILE A 231 9.12 4.49 -1.12
N PHE A 232 9.48 5.59 -1.75
CA PHE A 232 10.85 6.13 -1.75
C PHE A 232 10.94 7.29 -0.77
N SER A 233 12.03 7.35 0.01
CA SER A 233 12.23 8.39 1.03
C SER A 233 13.66 8.94 1.06
N SER A 234 13.76 10.18 1.52
CA SER A 234 14.94 10.83 2.07
C SER A 234 14.53 11.52 3.39
N PRO A 235 15.43 12.16 4.12
CA PRO A 235 15.06 12.94 5.31
C PRO A 235 14.01 14.04 5.04
N SER A 236 13.91 14.54 3.81
CA SER A 236 13.05 15.68 3.44
C SER A 236 11.99 15.36 2.38
N GLU A 237 12.05 14.22 1.70
CA GLU A 237 11.17 13.89 0.58
C GLU A 237 10.59 12.48 0.72
N THR A 238 9.35 12.30 0.28
CA THR A 238 8.68 10.98 0.23
C THR A 238 7.89 10.88 -1.07
N LYS A 239 8.04 9.77 -1.79
CA LYS A 239 7.32 9.48 -3.03
C LYS A 239 6.66 8.11 -2.93
N VAL A 240 5.34 8.07 -3.09
CA VAL A 240 4.55 6.83 -3.19
C VAL A 240 4.52 6.41 -4.66
N ILE A 241 4.84 5.15 -4.91
CA ILE A 241 4.93 4.56 -6.24
C ILE A 241 4.11 3.26 -6.33
N ASP A 242 3.94 2.77 -7.52
CA ASP A 242 3.47 1.40 -7.79
C ASP A 242 1.99 1.11 -7.44
N PRO A 243 1.04 2.04 -7.68
CA PRO A 243 -0.38 1.79 -7.41
C PRO A 243 -1.05 0.92 -8.50
N GLU A 244 -0.40 -0.18 -8.93
CA GLU A 244 -0.97 -1.08 -9.95
C GLU A 244 -2.17 -1.89 -9.40
N PHE A 245 -2.27 -2.03 -8.07
CA PHE A 245 -3.41 -2.61 -7.36
C PHE A 245 -4.55 -1.62 -7.11
N ALA A 246 -4.44 -0.38 -7.59
CA ALA A 246 -5.44 0.64 -7.30
C ALA A 246 -6.85 0.22 -7.74
N THR A 247 -7.78 0.43 -6.83
CA THR A 247 -9.21 0.16 -6.99
C THR A 247 -10.02 1.01 -6.02
N TYR A 248 -11.32 1.08 -6.19
CA TYR A 248 -12.18 1.62 -5.14
C TYR A 248 -12.34 0.59 -4.02
N GLY A 249 -11.97 0.98 -2.81
CA GLY A 249 -11.93 0.10 -1.64
C GLY A 249 -12.21 0.82 -0.32
N PRO A 250 -12.12 0.08 0.81
CA PRO A 250 -12.35 0.65 2.14
C PRO A 250 -11.25 1.64 2.54
N PHE A 251 -11.62 2.74 3.17
CA PHE A 251 -10.71 3.80 3.62
C PHE A 251 -9.53 3.30 4.47
N GLY A 252 -9.77 2.30 5.32
CA GLY A 252 -8.76 1.80 6.26
C GLY A 252 -7.74 0.84 5.65
N PHE A 253 -7.88 0.42 4.38
CA PHE A 253 -7.06 -0.64 3.80
C PHE A 253 -5.58 -0.27 3.70
N ASP A 254 -5.25 0.80 2.98
CA ASP A 254 -3.87 1.25 2.77
C ASP A 254 -3.19 1.67 4.08
N LEU A 255 -3.94 2.33 4.97
CA LEU A 255 -3.44 2.69 6.30
C LEU A 255 -3.06 1.45 7.11
N GLY A 256 -3.89 0.41 7.06
CA GLY A 256 -3.62 -0.87 7.70
C GLY A 256 -2.37 -1.54 7.15
N GLN A 257 -2.21 -1.58 5.82
CA GLN A 257 -1.02 -2.15 5.18
C GLN A 257 0.26 -1.39 5.57
N PHE A 258 0.23 -0.06 5.54
CA PHE A 258 1.39 0.75 5.92
C PHE A 258 1.79 0.52 7.39
N ILE A 259 0.81 0.55 8.31
CA ILE A 259 1.06 0.29 9.75
C ILE A 259 1.63 -1.12 9.96
N ALA A 260 1.08 -2.13 9.29
CA ALA A 260 1.57 -3.51 9.40
C ALA A 260 3.06 -3.62 9.00
N ASN A 261 3.48 -2.95 7.93
CA ASN A 261 4.87 -2.97 7.50
C ASN A 261 5.81 -2.27 8.48
N LEU A 262 5.36 -1.22 9.19
CA LEU A 262 6.10 -0.63 10.30
C LEU A 262 6.19 -1.59 11.51
N LEU A 263 5.12 -2.34 11.80
CA LEU A 263 5.12 -3.34 12.87
C LEU A 263 6.05 -4.52 12.55
N LEU A 264 6.10 -4.98 11.29
CA LEU A 264 7.03 -6.01 10.83
C LEU A 264 8.48 -5.57 11.01
N ASN A 265 8.80 -4.32 10.65
CA ASN A 265 10.11 -3.74 10.90
C ASN A 265 10.40 -3.63 12.41
N ALA A 266 9.41 -3.25 13.24
CA ALA A 266 9.58 -3.20 14.70
C ALA A 266 9.88 -4.58 15.32
N LEU A 267 9.31 -5.66 14.79
CA LEU A 267 9.57 -7.02 15.24
C LEU A 267 10.99 -7.48 14.93
N SER A 268 11.64 -6.94 13.90
CA SER A 268 13.04 -7.23 13.55
C SER A 268 14.07 -6.39 14.35
N ARG A 269 13.60 -5.45 15.19
CA ARG A 269 14.47 -4.51 15.90
C ARG A 269 14.66 -4.87 17.37
N GLU A 270 15.82 -4.45 17.91
CA GLU A 270 16.03 -4.40 19.35
C GLU A 270 15.10 -3.37 20.00
N GLU A 271 14.84 -3.54 21.29
CA GLU A 271 13.83 -2.77 22.03
C GLU A 271 14.04 -1.25 21.94
N GLU A 272 15.28 -0.79 22.03
CA GLU A 272 15.64 0.63 22.00
C GLU A 272 15.31 1.27 20.64
N GLN A 273 15.36 0.50 19.56
CA GLN A 273 15.12 0.99 18.20
C GLN A 273 13.63 1.00 17.82
N ARG A 274 12.77 0.31 18.55
CA ARG A 274 11.33 0.20 18.25
C ARG A 274 10.56 1.51 18.42
N SER A 275 11.06 2.41 19.27
CA SER A 275 10.37 3.67 19.60
C SER A 275 10.14 4.56 18.37
N VAL A 276 11.06 4.59 17.43
CA VAL A 276 10.94 5.39 16.18
C VAL A 276 9.81 4.86 15.30
N LEU A 277 9.61 3.54 15.24
CA LEU A 277 8.56 2.94 14.42
C LEU A 277 7.18 3.19 15.03
N PHE A 278 7.04 3.11 16.35
CA PHE A 278 5.80 3.51 17.02
C PHE A 278 5.52 5.00 16.88
N PHE A 279 6.55 5.84 16.91
CA PHE A 279 6.38 7.26 16.58
C PHE A 279 5.82 7.43 15.15
N HIS A 280 6.33 6.67 14.17
CA HIS A 280 5.82 6.72 12.80
C HIS A 280 4.35 6.27 12.73
N ILE A 281 3.96 5.21 13.41
CA ILE A 281 2.56 4.73 13.46
C ILE A 281 1.64 5.80 14.04
N GLU A 282 1.98 6.31 15.24
CA GLU A 282 1.19 7.31 15.96
C GLU A 282 1.09 8.63 15.17
N LYS A 283 2.21 9.08 14.60
CA LYS A 283 2.27 10.32 13.83
C LYS A 283 1.53 10.23 12.50
N THR A 284 1.59 9.08 11.80
CA THR A 284 0.82 8.87 10.56
C THR A 284 -0.67 9.03 10.81
N TRP A 285 -1.19 8.36 11.85
CA TRP A 285 -2.60 8.49 12.21
C TRP A 285 -2.96 9.92 12.60
N SER A 286 -2.17 10.56 13.46
CA SER A 286 -2.47 11.94 13.89
C SER A 286 -2.46 12.94 12.73
N CYS A 287 -1.50 12.81 11.80
CA CYS A 287 -1.44 13.65 10.61
C CYS A 287 -2.57 13.36 9.63
N PHE A 288 -2.96 12.07 9.48
CA PHE A 288 -4.15 11.68 8.71
C PHE A 288 -5.42 12.34 9.28
N VAL A 289 -5.67 12.18 10.58
CA VAL A 289 -6.85 12.75 11.25
C VAL A 289 -6.87 14.28 11.13
N GLU A 290 -5.74 14.95 11.37
CA GLU A 290 -5.63 16.39 11.24
C GLU A 290 -5.96 16.87 9.81
N ALA A 291 -5.33 16.26 8.81
CA ALA A 291 -5.54 16.64 7.41
C ALA A 291 -6.97 16.32 6.95
N PHE A 292 -7.48 15.11 7.23
CA PHE A 292 -8.84 14.71 6.87
C PHE A 292 -9.90 15.62 7.54
N THR A 293 -9.69 15.99 8.82
CA THR A 293 -10.56 16.92 9.55
C THR A 293 -10.55 18.31 8.92
N LYS A 294 -9.38 18.82 8.51
CA LYS A 294 -9.28 20.12 7.83
C LYS A 294 -10.04 20.14 6.51
N LEU A 295 -9.89 19.07 5.72
CA LEU A 295 -10.63 18.91 4.46
C LEU A 295 -12.14 18.81 4.72
N TRP A 296 -12.53 18.05 5.72
CA TRP A 296 -13.94 17.92 6.11
C TRP A 296 -14.57 19.27 6.51
N ILE A 297 -13.89 20.06 7.33
CA ILE A 297 -14.41 21.34 7.84
C ILE A 297 -14.33 22.44 6.76
N GLY A 298 -13.23 22.51 6.01
CA GLY A 298 -12.97 23.59 5.05
C GLY A 298 -13.66 23.36 3.72
N GLU A 299 -13.42 22.25 3.07
CA GLU A 299 -13.88 21.98 1.70
C GLU A 299 -15.06 21.00 1.67
N GLY A 300 -15.04 20.00 2.55
CA GLY A 300 -16.03 18.93 2.55
C GLY A 300 -17.41 19.39 3.00
N VAL A 301 -17.50 20.24 4.02
CA VAL A 301 -18.79 20.80 4.43
C VAL A 301 -19.36 21.71 3.35
N GLU A 302 -18.51 22.50 2.69
CA GLU A 302 -18.95 23.39 1.63
C GLU A 302 -19.24 22.65 0.32
N ALA A 303 -18.42 21.70 -0.07
CA ALA A 303 -18.63 20.86 -1.26
C ALA A 303 -19.76 19.86 -1.05
N PHE A 304 -19.79 19.14 0.06
CA PHE A 304 -20.84 18.17 0.40
C PHE A 304 -22.18 18.90 0.64
N THR A 305 -22.18 20.07 1.31
CA THR A 305 -23.33 20.92 1.42
C THR A 305 -23.76 21.55 0.09
N LYS A 306 -22.88 21.99 -0.77
CA LYS A 306 -23.23 22.53 -2.10
C LYS A 306 -23.70 21.45 -3.08
N LEU A 307 -23.22 20.22 -2.95
CA LEU A 307 -23.47 19.13 -3.89
C LEU A 307 -24.65 18.24 -3.52
N TRP A 308 -24.92 18.08 -2.23
CA TRP A 308 -25.95 17.19 -1.71
C TRP A 308 -27.20 17.91 -1.20
N ILE A 309 -27.20 19.24 -1.19
CA ILE A 309 -28.33 20.01 -0.71
C ILE A 309 -29.28 20.33 -1.87
N GLY A 310 -30.18 19.46 -2.05
CA GLY A 310 -31.57 19.61 -1.64
C GLY A 310 -31.69 19.74 -0.11
N GLU A 311 -32.50 20.60 0.34
CA GLU A 311 -32.65 21.13 1.70
C GLU A 311 -32.63 20.16 2.92
N GLY A 312 -32.51 18.83 2.69
CA GLY A 312 -32.57 17.80 3.74
C GLY A 312 -31.26 17.20 4.22
N VAL A 313 -30.21 17.23 3.42
CA VAL A 313 -28.93 16.51 3.75
C VAL A 313 -28.00 17.36 4.59
N GLU A 314 -28.13 18.68 4.56
CA GLU A 314 -27.39 19.62 5.39
C GLU A 314 -27.44 19.31 6.91
N ALA A 315 -28.55 18.72 7.37
CA ALA A 315 -28.72 18.34 8.76
C ALA A 315 -27.72 17.25 9.23
N TYR A 316 -27.39 16.30 8.38
CA TYR A 316 -26.52 15.16 8.75
C TYR A 316 -25.04 15.51 8.73
N THR A 317 -24.58 16.37 7.82
CA THR A 317 -23.17 16.78 7.75
C THR A 317 -22.78 17.81 8.80
N LYS A 318 -23.75 18.55 9.32
CA LYS A 318 -23.58 19.48 10.45
C LYS A 318 -23.55 18.76 11.80
N GLU A 319 -23.93 17.48 11.86
CA GLU A 319 -23.84 16.70 13.09
C GLU A 319 -22.37 16.51 13.48
N LYS A 320 -21.97 17.16 14.56
CA LYS A 320 -20.58 17.13 15.09
C LYS A 320 -20.06 15.72 15.36
N GLN A 321 -20.94 14.73 15.47
CA GLN A 321 -20.59 13.34 15.76
C GLN A 321 -20.30 12.52 14.48
N TRP A 322 -20.59 13.00 13.29
CA TRP A 322 -20.46 12.23 12.06
C TRP A 322 -18.99 11.95 11.68
N LEU A 323 -18.14 12.99 11.68
CA LEU A 323 -16.71 12.84 11.41
C LEU A 323 -16.02 11.89 12.40
N PRO A 324 -16.20 11.99 13.73
CA PRO A 324 -15.66 10.99 14.68
C PRO A 324 -16.07 9.56 14.38
N ILE A 325 -17.31 9.31 13.95
CA ILE A 325 -17.79 7.97 13.58
C ILE A 325 -17.03 7.46 12.35
N ILE A 326 -16.84 8.30 11.31
CA ILE A 326 -16.08 7.93 10.12
C ILE A 326 -14.63 7.61 10.48
N LEU A 327 -13.95 8.50 11.22
CA LEU A 327 -12.57 8.28 11.65
C LEU A 327 -12.42 7.01 12.49
N GLN A 328 -13.38 6.73 13.38
CA GLN A 328 -13.38 5.50 14.17
C GLN A 328 -13.55 4.26 13.28
N ASN A 329 -14.40 4.31 12.26
CA ASN A 329 -14.58 3.22 11.31
C ASN A 329 -13.31 2.98 10.48
N ILE A 330 -12.67 4.06 9.99
CA ILE A 330 -11.40 3.99 9.26
C ILE A 330 -10.33 3.32 10.15
N PHE A 331 -10.21 3.76 11.41
CA PHE A 331 -9.26 3.22 12.35
C PHE A 331 -9.51 1.73 12.64
N THR A 332 -10.76 1.36 12.92
CA THR A 332 -11.14 -0.04 13.20
C THR A 332 -10.84 -0.95 12.01
N ASP A 333 -11.12 -0.48 10.80
CA ASP A 333 -10.81 -1.23 9.58
C ASP A 333 -9.30 -1.35 9.38
N ALA A 334 -8.52 -0.27 9.60
CA ALA A 334 -7.07 -0.29 9.52
C ALA A 334 -6.43 -1.29 10.49
N VAL A 335 -6.94 -1.39 11.73
CA VAL A 335 -6.48 -2.39 12.71
C VAL A 335 -6.63 -3.81 12.16
N GLY A 336 -7.78 -4.16 11.63
CA GLY A 336 -8.02 -5.51 11.12
C GLY A 336 -7.25 -5.80 9.83
N PHE A 337 -7.17 -4.84 8.92
CA PHE A 337 -6.36 -4.99 7.69
C PHE A 337 -4.87 -5.10 8.01
N ALA A 338 -4.38 -4.36 9.02
CA ALA A 338 -3.01 -4.53 9.50
C ALA A 338 -2.74 -5.96 10.01
N GLY A 339 -3.69 -6.54 10.72
CA GLY A 339 -3.57 -7.93 11.18
C GLY A 339 -3.52 -8.93 10.03
N CYS A 340 -4.35 -8.76 8.99
CA CYS A 340 -4.31 -9.60 7.78
C CYS A 340 -2.96 -9.46 7.05
N GLU A 341 -2.46 -8.23 6.93
CA GLU A 341 -1.18 -7.94 6.29
C GLU A 341 0.01 -8.56 7.04
N LEU A 342 0.05 -8.47 8.38
CA LEU A 342 1.07 -9.14 9.19
C LEU A 342 1.13 -10.64 8.90
N ILE A 343 -0.02 -11.31 8.87
CA ILE A 343 -0.10 -12.75 8.66
C ILE A 343 0.35 -13.11 7.24
N ARG A 344 -0.19 -12.41 6.22
CA ARG A 344 0.16 -12.72 4.82
C ARG A 344 1.65 -12.50 4.52
N ARG A 345 2.27 -11.48 5.11
CA ARG A 345 3.71 -11.19 4.92
C ARG A 345 4.63 -12.14 5.68
N THR A 346 4.06 -12.94 6.60
CA THR A 346 4.82 -13.89 7.41
C THR A 346 4.78 -15.31 6.86
N ILE A 347 3.62 -15.75 6.35
CA ILE A 347 3.41 -17.15 5.90
C ILE A 347 2.79 -17.26 4.51
N GLY A 348 2.42 -16.16 3.86
CA GLY A 348 1.88 -16.15 2.50
C GLY A 348 2.98 -16.10 1.44
N LEU A 349 2.59 -16.02 0.17
CA LEU A 349 3.50 -16.00 -0.98
C LEU A 349 4.47 -14.78 -0.96
N ALA A 350 4.00 -13.63 -0.53
CA ALA A 350 4.73 -12.36 -0.65
C ALA A 350 5.34 -11.94 0.70
N HIS A 351 6.49 -12.48 1.01
CA HIS A 351 7.28 -12.17 2.21
C HIS A 351 7.86 -10.75 2.21
N VAL A 352 8.46 -10.37 3.32
CA VAL A 352 9.17 -9.10 3.48
C VAL A 352 10.58 -9.28 4.01
N ALA A 353 11.50 -8.51 3.45
CA ALA A 353 12.91 -8.48 3.88
C ALA A 353 13.08 -8.14 5.36
N ASP A 354 12.17 -7.32 5.93
CA ASP A 354 12.15 -6.99 7.36
C ASP A 354 12.25 -8.20 8.27
N LEU A 355 11.60 -9.31 7.93
CA LEU A 355 11.65 -10.56 8.68
C LEU A 355 12.65 -11.56 8.11
N ASP A 356 12.69 -11.73 6.79
CA ASP A 356 13.45 -12.80 6.15
C ASP A 356 14.96 -12.56 6.20
N GLU A 357 15.40 -11.29 6.21
CA GLU A 357 16.82 -10.93 6.30
C GLU A 357 17.37 -10.90 7.73
N ILE A 358 16.56 -11.24 8.75
CA ILE A 358 17.09 -11.42 10.12
C ILE A 358 18.10 -12.57 10.09
N ALA A 359 19.38 -12.26 10.26
CA ALA A 359 20.48 -13.20 10.08
C ALA A 359 20.43 -14.40 11.06
N ASN A 360 20.09 -14.12 12.33
CA ASN A 360 19.96 -15.18 13.34
C ASN A 360 18.61 -15.90 13.16
N LYS A 361 18.67 -17.21 12.88
CA LYS A 361 17.48 -18.03 12.64
C LYS A 361 16.51 -18.06 13.81
N GLU A 362 17.02 -18.18 15.04
CA GLU A 362 16.15 -18.23 16.23
C GLU A 362 15.40 -16.92 16.44
N THR A 363 16.10 -15.80 16.29
CA THR A 363 15.49 -14.46 16.33
C THR A 363 14.47 -14.28 15.21
N ARG A 364 14.77 -14.73 13.99
CA ARG A 364 13.85 -14.67 12.84
C ARG A 364 12.58 -15.46 13.09
N ILE A 365 12.71 -16.72 13.54
CA ILE A 365 11.55 -17.55 13.89
C ILE A 365 10.72 -16.94 15.01
N GLN A 366 11.37 -16.39 16.02
CA GLN A 366 10.67 -15.72 17.12
C GLN A 366 9.90 -14.47 16.62
N ALA A 367 10.52 -13.63 15.81
CA ALA A 367 9.87 -12.46 15.20
C ALA A 367 8.66 -12.86 14.34
N LYS A 368 8.78 -13.93 13.53
CA LYS A 368 7.67 -14.46 12.72
C LYS A 368 6.53 -15.02 13.58
N LYS A 369 6.82 -15.75 14.67
CA LYS A 369 5.80 -16.19 15.64
C LYS A 369 5.08 -15.00 16.29
N GLN A 370 5.82 -13.97 16.65
CA GLN A 370 5.25 -12.74 17.19
C GLN A 370 4.39 -11.99 16.15
N ALA A 371 4.79 -11.96 14.88
CA ALA A 371 3.98 -11.38 13.81
C ALA A 371 2.64 -12.09 13.64
N LEU A 372 2.64 -13.44 13.66
CA LEU A 372 1.40 -14.23 13.60
C LEU A 372 0.50 -13.97 14.81
N SER A 373 1.09 -13.95 16.02
CA SER A 373 0.34 -13.70 17.26
C SER A 373 -0.27 -12.29 17.26
N LEU A 374 0.52 -11.25 16.93
CA LEU A 374 0.06 -9.88 16.85
C LEU A 374 -1.03 -9.71 15.79
N GLY A 375 -0.86 -10.35 14.61
CA GLY A 375 -1.85 -10.34 13.54
C GLY A 375 -3.20 -10.92 14.01
N LYS A 376 -3.18 -12.04 14.72
CA LYS A 376 -4.40 -12.65 15.32
C LYS A 376 -5.10 -11.71 16.29
N GLU A 377 -4.35 -11.04 17.16
CA GLU A 377 -4.91 -10.10 18.16
C GLU A 377 -5.53 -8.87 17.47
N LEU A 378 -4.87 -8.30 16.47
CA LEU A 378 -5.39 -7.15 15.71
C LEU A 378 -6.68 -7.51 14.95
N ILE A 379 -6.73 -8.68 14.27
CA ILE A 379 -7.92 -9.13 13.54
C ILE A 379 -9.11 -9.35 14.47
N LYS A 380 -8.87 -9.88 15.67
CA LYS A 380 -9.91 -10.19 16.66
C LYS A 380 -10.31 -9.00 17.52
N TYR A 381 -9.63 -7.87 17.38
CA TYR A 381 -9.88 -6.71 18.23
C TYR A 381 -11.28 -6.12 18.00
N GLU A 382 -12.06 -5.92 19.06
CA GLU A 382 -13.48 -5.54 18.99
C GLU A 382 -13.85 -4.29 19.82
N SER A 383 -12.91 -3.48 20.25
CA SER A 383 -13.28 -2.28 21.03
C SER A 383 -13.76 -1.13 20.12
N LYS A 384 -14.88 -0.52 20.48
CA LYS A 384 -15.39 0.69 19.81
C LYS A 384 -14.63 1.96 20.19
N ASN A 385 -13.75 1.91 21.17
CA ASN A 385 -13.00 3.06 21.69
C ASN A 385 -11.48 2.83 21.54
N ALA A 386 -11.07 2.10 20.49
CA ALA A 386 -9.67 1.92 20.18
C ALA A 386 -9.04 3.25 19.78
N ASP A 387 -7.86 3.52 20.30
CA ASP A 387 -6.99 4.61 19.87
C ASP A 387 -5.67 4.06 19.31
N ILE A 388 -4.84 4.94 18.81
CA ILE A 388 -3.59 4.55 18.14
C ILE A 388 -2.59 3.84 19.06
N GLN A 389 -2.70 4.02 20.40
CA GLN A 389 -1.85 3.34 21.37
C GLN A 389 -2.13 1.82 21.45
N LEU A 390 -3.25 1.39 20.86
CA LEU A 390 -3.58 -0.03 20.71
C LEU A 390 -2.43 -0.83 20.09
N PHE A 391 -1.86 -0.33 18.99
CA PHE A 391 -0.78 -1.03 18.29
C PHE A 391 0.43 -1.25 19.19
N ARG A 392 0.85 -0.24 19.95
CA ARG A 392 1.95 -0.33 20.91
C ARG A 392 1.62 -1.31 22.04
N THR A 393 0.39 -1.23 22.59
CA THR A 393 -0.05 -2.07 23.68
C THR A 393 -0.06 -3.55 23.30
N LEU A 394 -0.69 -3.90 22.18
CA LEU A 394 -0.76 -5.29 21.71
C LEU A 394 0.63 -5.82 21.30
N PHE A 395 1.46 -4.98 20.67
CA PHE A 395 2.83 -5.34 20.36
C PHE A 395 3.65 -5.68 21.62
N GLN A 396 3.61 -4.83 22.65
CA GLN A 396 4.31 -5.06 23.91
C GLN A 396 3.83 -6.34 24.61
N GLN A 397 2.51 -6.58 24.64
CA GLN A 397 1.94 -7.82 25.18
C GLN A 397 2.45 -9.06 24.43
N THR A 398 2.51 -8.99 23.10
CA THR A 398 2.96 -10.09 22.25
C THR A 398 4.44 -10.39 22.48
N VAL A 399 5.30 -9.37 22.53
CA VAL A 399 6.74 -9.53 22.72
C VAL A 399 7.05 -10.01 24.16
N SER A 400 6.35 -9.47 25.18
CA SER A 400 6.55 -9.86 26.58
C SER A 400 5.97 -11.24 26.91
N GLY A 401 4.90 -11.65 26.24
CA GLY A 401 4.24 -12.95 26.45
C GLY A 401 5.06 -14.15 25.96
N GLY A 402 5.99 -13.94 25.03
CA GLY A 402 6.93 -14.95 24.53
C GLY A 402 7.99 -15.41 25.55
N VAL A 403 8.06 -14.78 26.72
CA VAL A 403 9.01 -15.15 27.82
C VAL A 403 8.41 -16.17 28.80
N LYS A 404 7.14 -16.57 28.63
CA LYS A 404 6.47 -17.59 29.46
C LYS A 404 6.24 -18.85 28.61
N ALA A 405 7.26 -19.65 28.44
CA ALA A 405 7.17 -21.05 28.02
C ALA A 405 8.10 -21.90 28.88
#